data_ee735a94cf4c7e3e98d5ddc444e181a3
#
_entry.id   ee735a94cf4c7e3e98d5ddc444e181a3
#
_cell.length_a   1.000
_cell.length_b   1.000
_cell.length_c   1.000
_cell.angle_alpha   90.00
_cell.angle_beta   90.00
_cell.angle_gamma   90.00
#
_symmetry.space_group_name_H-M   'P 1'
#
loop_
_entity.id
_entity.type
_entity.pdbx_description
1 polymer ?
#
loop_
_entity_poly.entity_id
_entity_poly.type
_entity_poly.pdbx_seq_one_letter_code
_entity_poly.pdbx_strand_id
1 'polypeptide(L)'
;NDMRGGTVKSVSLKNVYSKGTYNMGTQSWSNVGSPATFSQTLDKVTTGTADEALTSEAQTFMMLPQRFPEGAQIEVLFTDDTHTDHTLTADIKGSEWPMGKTVTYKISSSSLNWTYTLDVTALADFTYAGGTQQYRVTSYRQNAQGEKEAAEWTAQYAEDGTTWTDTKPVWLTAFTASGTGGEFAQPCDATVEAQTGISNDLHENALKAATAKGSETTPYNLSNNTGGNTVENTANCYVVNAPGYYSLPLVYGNAIKNAATNVSAYTSTATGTNILNPFINHAGNGITDPYIANNNGCTPAKAELVWQDAMNLVTDIKYNADSNGGNISFKVDRSSIRQGNAVIAIKDVSDAILWSWHVWVTDEDINDVIEITNHQNVKYNFMPVNLGQCDGNTITYEERSCKVKFIAGDQSKEITIKQLANVIATGDNHPYYEWGRKDPFYPSNGMDNTTKTWYDKEGIPSTDNPAKANLSTGAACIKNYILKPNVMHATNTADKLFLNLWSANN
;
A
#
# COMPACT_ATOMS: atom_id res chain seq x y z
N ASN A 1 19.73 15.11 -49.88
CA ASN A 1 20.41 15.81 -50.89
C ASN A 1 19.68 17.07 -51.34
N ASP A 2 19.93 18.20 -50.61
CA ASP A 2 19.21 19.44 -50.81
C ASP A 2 20.16 20.62 -50.97
N MET A 3 21.22 20.40 -51.73
CA MET A 3 21.94 21.56 -52.22
C MET A 3 21.10 22.17 -53.33
N ARG A 4 20.42 23.26 -53.01
CA ARG A 4 19.75 24.10 -54.01
C ARG A 4 20.74 24.49 -55.10
N GLY A 5 20.28 24.79 -56.26
CA GLY A 5 21.14 25.36 -57.31
C GLY A 5 21.83 26.62 -56.80
N GLY A 6 23.08 26.82 -57.15
CA GLY A 6 23.90 27.95 -56.72
C GLY A 6 25.36 27.77 -57.10
N THR A 7 26.28 28.43 -56.41
CA THR A 7 27.71 28.37 -56.69
C THR A 7 28.50 28.05 -55.43
N VAL A 8 29.23 26.93 -55.44
CA VAL A 8 30.24 26.63 -54.41
C VAL A 8 31.47 27.48 -54.68
N LYS A 9 31.70 28.48 -53.88
CA LYS A 9 32.84 29.41 -54.01
C LYS A 9 34.16 28.78 -53.60
N SER A 10 34.18 28.13 -52.46
CA SER A 10 35.38 27.52 -51.93
C SER A 10 35.11 26.39 -50.96
N VAL A 11 36.07 25.50 -50.80
CA VAL A 11 36.10 24.49 -49.73
C VAL A 11 37.39 24.70 -48.92
N SER A 12 37.23 24.64 -47.59
CA SER A 12 38.32 24.82 -46.65
C SER A 12 38.39 23.64 -45.66
N LEU A 13 39.59 23.20 -45.35
CA LEU A 13 39.91 22.29 -44.27
C LEU A 13 40.45 23.13 -43.12
N LYS A 14 39.70 23.28 -42.04
CA LYS A 14 40.06 24.11 -40.90
C LYS A 14 40.60 23.27 -39.74
N ASN A 15 41.61 23.83 -39.07
CA ASN A 15 42.20 23.25 -37.86
C ASN A 15 42.70 21.81 -38.06
N VAL A 16 43.37 21.53 -39.20
CA VAL A 16 44.02 20.26 -39.48
C VAL A 16 45.53 20.41 -39.38
N TYR A 17 46.24 19.38 -38.99
CA TYR A 17 47.69 19.46 -38.83
C TYR A 17 48.39 19.68 -40.18
N SER A 18 49.36 20.58 -40.17
CA SER A 18 50.08 21.04 -41.38
C SER A 18 51.53 20.59 -41.45
N LYS A 19 52.11 20.09 -40.33
CA LYS A 19 53.51 19.71 -40.22
C LYS A 19 53.69 18.34 -39.63
N GLY A 20 54.71 17.63 -40.05
CA GLY A 20 55.08 16.30 -39.53
C GLY A 20 56.46 15.90 -40.02
N THR A 21 57.08 14.93 -39.38
CA THR A 21 58.38 14.37 -39.76
C THR A 21 58.14 12.99 -40.41
N TYR A 22 58.59 12.82 -41.64
CA TYR A 22 58.55 11.55 -42.33
C TYR A 22 59.86 10.80 -42.21
N ASN A 23 59.85 9.59 -41.70
CA ASN A 23 61.04 8.72 -41.66
C ASN A 23 61.02 7.79 -42.89
N MET A 24 62.02 8.00 -43.79
CA MET A 24 62.11 7.23 -45.01
C MET A 24 62.47 5.77 -44.80
N GLY A 25 63.16 5.43 -43.71
CA GLY A 25 63.56 4.06 -43.38
C GLY A 25 62.42 3.20 -42.86
N THR A 26 61.57 3.79 -42.04
CA THR A 26 60.39 3.11 -41.46
C THR A 26 59.09 3.40 -42.23
N GLN A 27 59.17 4.30 -43.23
CA GLN A 27 57.99 4.73 -44.01
C GLN A 27 56.83 5.23 -43.11
N SER A 28 57.14 5.97 -42.07
CA SER A 28 56.09 6.41 -41.08
C SER A 28 56.25 7.91 -40.82
N TRP A 29 55.11 8.52 -40.45
CA TRP A 29 55.01 9.90 -40.01
C TRP A 29 55.05 9.96 -38.50
N SER A 30 55.74 10.97 -37.95
CA SER A 30 55.80 11.30 -36.52
C SER A 30 55.77 12.83 -36.34
N ASN A 31 55.58 13.27 -35.07
CA ASN A 31 55.50 14.69 -34.70
C ASN A 31 54.51 15.50 -35.57
N VAL A 32 53.37 14.89 -35.88
CA VAL A 32 52.31 15.57 -36.61
C VAL A 32 51.66 16.62 -35.72
N GLY A 33 51.58 17.86 -36.20
CA GLY A 33 51.11 18.97 -35.40
C GLY A 33 50.97 20.26 -36.23
N SER A 34 50.89 21.42 -35.51
CA SER A 34 50.70 22.76 -36.07
C SER A 34 49.37 22.85 -36.87
N PRO A 35 48.23 23.04 -36.20
CA PRO A 35 46.96 23.24 -36.85
C PRO A 35 46.97 24.43 -37.80
N ALA A 36 46.38 24.26 -39.00
CA ALA A 36 46.30 25.28 -40.06
C ALA A 36 44.98 25.13 -40.85
N THR A 37 44.70 26.14 -41.63
CA THR A 37 43.58 26.13 -42.59
C THR A 37 44.12 26.04 -44.02
N PHE A 38 43.52 25.15 -44.79
CA PHE A 38 43.81 24.97 -46.22
C PHE A 38 42.52 25.20 -47.00
N SER A 39 42.55 26.08 -48.00
CA SER A 39 41.40 26.46 -48.80
C SER A 39 41.67 26.30 -50.28
N GLN A 40 40.67 25.90 -51.03
CA GLN A 40 40.66 25.93 -52.49
C GLN A 40 39.42 26.67 -52.96
N THR A 41 39.62 27.57 -53.94
CA THR A 41 38.52 28.23 -54.66
C THR A 41 38.03 27.29 -55.72
N LEU A 42 36.71 27.11 -55.81
CA LEU A 42 36.05 26.18 -56.75
C LEU A 42 35.26 26.91 -57.84
N ASP A 43 34.52 27.93 -57.45
CA ASP A 43 33.54 28.63 -58.26
C ASP A 43 32.66 27.69 -59.11
N LYS A 44 32.27 26.55 -58.49
CA LYS A 44 31.53 25.48 -59.13
C LYS A 44 30.02 25.77 -59.01
N VAL A 45 29.40 25.96 -60.17
CA VAL A 45 27.94 26.02 -60.26
C VAL A 45 27.35 24.62 -59.99
N THR A 46 26.40 24.53 -59.11
CA THR A 46 25.68 23.30 -58.74
C THR A 46 24.28 23.32 -59.33
N THR A 47 23.81 22.16 -59.75
CA THR A 47 22.50 21.96 -60.36
C THR A 47 21.41 21.59 -59.35
N GLY A 48 21.80 21.32 -58.12
CA GLY A 48 20.90 20.76 -57.10
C GLY A 48 20.59 19.26 -57.26
N THR A 49 21.36 18.58 -58.16
CA THR A 49 21.21 17.14 -58.37
C THR A 49 21.89 16.35 -57.25
N ALA A 50 21.29 15.24 -56.87
CA ALA A 50 21.84 14.34 -55.87
C ALA A 50 23.23 13.81 -56.32
N ASP A 51 24.16 13.74 -55.30
CA ASP A 51 25.53 13.23 -55.49
C ASP A 51 26.36 13.96 -56.55
N GLU A 52 26.06 15.21 -56.86
CA GLU A 52 26.85 16.02 -57.78
C GLU A 52 28.26 16.20 -57.22
N ALA A 53 29.29 15.94 -58.06
CA ALA A 53 30.70 16.12 -57.68
C ALA A 53 31.05 17.62 -57.61
N LEU A 54 31.52 18.07 -56.46
CA LEU A 54 31.95 19.47 -56.23
C LEU A 54 33.41 19.71 -56.61
N THR A 55 34.25 18.66 -56.53
CA THR A 55 35.68 18.73 -56.84
C THR A 55 36.03 17.73 -57.90
N SER A 56 37.09 18.04 -58.66
CA SER A 56 37.77 17.17 -59.63
C SER A 56 39.09 16.68 -59.04
N GLU A 57 39.78 15.76 -59.74
CA GLU A 57 41.14 15.32 -59.36
C GLU A 57 42.13 16.46 -59.25
N ALA A 58 42.01 17.52 -60.06
CA ALA A 58 42.84 18.69 -60.02
C ALA A 58 42.62 19.59 -58.71
N GLN A 59 41.56 19.35 -58.00
CA GLN A 59 41.17 20.11 -56.80
C GLN A 59 41.29 19.29 -55.50
N THR A 60 42.15 18.26 -55.52
CA THR A 60 42.40 17.41 -54.37
C THR A 60 43.36 18.10 -53.37
N PHE A 61 43.03 18.03 -52.07
CA PHE A 61 43.94 18.43 -51.01
C PHE A 61 44.99 17.35 -50.77
N MET A 62 46.27 17.69 -50.90
CA MET A 62 47.37 16.80 -50.51
C MET A 62 47.76 17.05 -49.07
N MET A 63 47.31 16.16 -48.16
CA MET A 63 47.43 16.34 -46.75
C MET A 63 48.31 15.30 -46.05
N LEU A 64 48.82 15.60 -44.89
CA LEU A 64 49.52 14.64 -44.03
C LEU A 64 48.57 13.58 -43.51
N PRO A 65 48.98 12.28 -43.47
CA PRO A 65 48.26 11.31 -42.72
C PRO A 65 48.15 11.76 -41.25
N GLN A 66 46.95 11.81 -40.70
CA GLN A 66 46.76 12.34 -39.37
C GLN A 66 45.41 11.88 -38.75
N ARG A 67 45.40 11.78 -37.44
CA ARG A 67 44.20 11.79 -36.69
C ARG A 67 43.84 13.24 -36.37
N PHE A 68 42.58 13.63 -36.59
CA PHE A 68 42.19 15.01 -36.50
C PHE A 68 42.23 15.54 -35.07
N PRO A 69 42.76 16.79 -34.86
CA PRO A 69 42.61 17.47 -33.60
C PRO A 69 41.14 17.85 -33.32
N GLU A 70 40.88 18.20 -32.10
CA GLU A 70 39.58 18.76 -31.72
C GLU A 70 39.36 20.09 -32.45
N GLY A 71 38.15 20.34 -32.93
CA GLY A 71 37.81 21.51 -33.74
C GLY A 71 38.21 21.42 -35.19
N ALA A 72 38.68 20.26 -35.71
CA ALA A 72 38.92 20.08 -37.15
C ALA A 72 37.58 20.04 -37.89
N GLN A 73 37.49 20.85 -38.96
CA GLN A 73 36.23 21.08 -39.69
C GLN A 73 36.48 21.15 -41.19
N ILE A 74 35.48 20.78 -41.98
CA ILE A 74 35.34 21.15 -43.39
C ILE A 74 34.39 22.34 -43.44
N GLU A 75 34.76 23.36 -44.18
CA GLU A 75 33.92 24.52 -44.46
C GLU A 75 33.68 24.65 -45.93
N VAL A 76 32.48 24.94 -46.35
CA VAL A 76 32.09 25.22 -47.75
C VAL A 76 31.42 26.57 -47.80
N LEU A 77 31.98 27.50 -48.58
CA LEU A 77 31.34 28.76 -48.91
C LEU A 77 30.47 28.59 -50.14
N PHE A 78 29.17 28.81 -50.00
CA PHE A 78 28.16 28.60 -51.03
C PHE A 78 27.35 29.84 -51.23
N THR A 79 27.19 30.30 -52.48
CA THR A 79 26.25 31.38 -52.84
C THR A 79 25.02 30.76 -53.50
N ASP A 80 23.87 31.02 -52.95
CA ASP A 80 22.59 30.49 -53.46
C ASP A 80 22.10 31.25 -54.71
N ASP A 81 21.00 30.81 -55.28
CA ASP A 81 20.36 31.42 -56.45
C ASP A 81 19.81 32.84 -56.20
N THR A 82 19.67 33.23 -54.94
CA THR A 82 19.34 34.62 -54.53
C THR A 82 20.56 35.51 -54.37
N HIS A 83 21.76 35.01 -54.69
CA HIS A 83 23.04 35.68 -54.53
C HIS A 83 23.45 35.96 -53.08
N THR A 84 22.92 35.15 -52.16
CA THR A 84 23.27 35.21 -50.72
C THR A 84 24.38 34.19 -50.43
N ASP A 85 25.44 34.62 -49.71
CA ASP A 85 26.54 33.76 -49.29
C ASP A 85 26.20 33.02 -47.99
N HIS A 86 26.35 31.70 -48.02
CA HIS A 86 26.18 30.80 -46.88
C HIS A 86 27.50 30.06 -46.59
N THR A 87 27.84 29.92 -45.31
CA THR A 87 28.95 29.10 -44.87
C THR A 87 28.44 27.81 -44.26
N LEU A 88 28.77 26.69 -44.88
CA LEU A 88 28.42 25.36 -44.41
C LEU A 88 29.66 24.77 -43.69
N THR A 89 29.51 24.29 -42.46
CA THR A 89 30.60 23.67 -41.70
C THR A 89 30.23 22.25 -41.28
N ALA A 90 31.18 21.34 -41.32
CA ALA A 90 31.03 19.97 -40.82
C ALA A 90 32.24 19.59 -39.97
N ASP A 91 31.98 19.12 -38.75
CA ASP A 91 33.04 18.60 -37.89
C ASP A 91 33.55 17.27 -38.39
N ILE A 92 34.91 17.15 -38.47
CA ILE A 92 35.58 15.92 -38.81
C ILE A 92 36.44 15.36 -37.68
N LYS A 93 36.29 15.92 -36.46
CA LYS A 93 37.00 15.46 -35.27
C LYS A 93 36.82 13.96 -35.03
N GLY A 94 37.82 13.32 -34.46
CA GLY A 94 37.76 11.89 -34.13
C GLY A 94 37.96 10.94 -35.33
N SER A 95 37.93 11.44 -36.58
CA SER A 95 38.28 10.70 -37.77
C SER A 95 39.77 10.78 -38.05
N GLU A 96 40.26 10.04 -39.05
CA GLU A 96 41.68 10.06 -39.47
C GLU A 96 41.84 10.02 -40.98
N TRP A 97 42.93 10.59 -41.45
CA TRP A 97 43.41 10.36 -42.82
C TRP A 97 44.54 9.32 -42.81
N PRO A 98 44.27 8.11 -43.29
CA PRO A 98 45.29 7.07 -43.35
C PRO A 98 46.32 7.37 -44.46
N MET A 99 47.54 6.93 -44.24
CA MET A 99 48.63 7.09 -45.24
C MET A 99 48.30 6.33 -46.52
N GLY A 100 48.56 7.00 -47.66
CA GLY A 100 48.40 6.39 -48.98
C GLY A 100 46.97 6.12 -49.42
N LYS A 101 45.99 6.75 -48.80
CA LYS A 101 44.57 6.64 -49.12
C LYS A 101 44.01 7.97 -49.62
N THR A 102 43.05 7.87 -50.53
CA THR A 102 42.19 8.99 -50.91
C THR A 102 40.92 8.92 -50.06
N VAL A 103 40.57 10.02 -49.40
CA VAL A 103 39.33 10.15 -48.62
C VAL A 103 38.41 11.12 -49.33
N THR A 104 37.23 10.67 -49.66
CA THR A 104 36.20 11.49 -50.31
C THR A 104 35.12 11.82 -49.27
N TYR A 105 34.87 13.10 -49.07
CA TYR A 105 33.80 13.56 -48.23
C TYR A 105 32.55 13.83 -49.07
N LYS A 106 31.43 13.27 -48.61
CA LYS A 106 30.12 13.61 -49.16
C LYS A 106 29.52 14.70 -48.26
N ILE A 107 29.25 15.85 -48.79
CA ILE A 107 28.64 16.99 -48.11
C ILE A 107 27.19 17.01 -48.57
N SER A 108 26.26 16.92 -47.60
CA SER A 108 24.82 17.10 -47.83
C SER A 108 24.29 18.16 -46.90
N SER A 109 23.17 18.78 -47.22
CA SER A 109 22.48 19.70 -46.35
C SER A 109 22.09 19.05 -44.99
N SER A 110 21.93 17.72 -44.96
CA SER A 110 21.75 16.96 -43.74
C SER A 110 22.96 16.90 -42.83
N SER A 111 24.14 17.30 -43.32
CA SER A 111 25.40 17.40 -42.53
C SER A 111 25.65 18.80 -41.96
N LEU A 112 24.72 19.73 -42.14
CA LEU A 112 24.85 21.09 -41.61
C LEU A 112 24.69 21.11 -40.09
N ASN A 113 25.37 22.08 -39.44
CA ASN A 113 25.30 22.27 -38.00
C ASN A 113 23.87 22.59 -37.54
N TRP A 114 23.15 21.56 -37.22
CA TRP A 114 21.85 21.65 -36.62
C TRP A 114 22.00 21.68 -35.08
N THR A 115 21.33 22.61 -34.45
CA THR A 115 21.15 22.62 -33.00
C THR A 115 19.83 21.93 -32.68
N TYR A 116 19.87 20.86 -31.91
CA TYR A 116 18.67 20.15 -31.51
C TYR A 116 18.06 20.79 -30.28
N THR A 117 16.74 20.84 -30.25
CA THR A 117 15.92 21.22 -29.10
C THR A 117 15.02 20.05 -28.76
N LEU A 118 15.14 19.59 -27.52
CA LEU A 118 14.28 18.54 -26.97
C LEU A 118 13.76 18.98 -25.61
N ASP A 119 12.44 19.07 -25.46
CA ASP A 119 11.81 19.35 -24.21
C ASP A 119 10.65 18.38 -23.97
N VAL A 120 10.49 17.95 -22.70
CA VAL A 120 9.46 17.00 -22.28
C VAL A 120 8.86 17.49 -20.96
N THR A 121 7.53 17.57 -20.93
CA THR A 121 6.83 17.90 -19.69
C THR A 121 6.80 16.71 -18.75
N ALA A 122 7.02 16.93 -17.45
CA ALA A 122 6.88 15.88 -16.45
C ALA A 122 5.42 15.43 -16.29
N LEU A 123 5.21 14.18 -15.93
CA LEU A 123 3.93 13.64 -15.49
C LEU A 123 3.77 13.89 -13.99
N ALA A 124 2.52 13.97 -13.53
CA ALA A 124 2.24 13.88 -12.10
C ALA A 124 2.40 12.41 -11.64
N ASP A 125 2.60 12.21 -10.33
CA ASP A 125 2.67 10.87 -9.76
C ASP A 125 1.31 10.16 -9.92
N PHE A 126 1.37 8.87 -10.25
CA PHE A 126 0.19 8.02 -10.33
C PHE A 126 -0.16 7.49 -8.94
N THR A 127 -1.44 7.32 -8.67
CA THR A 127 -1.92 6.58 -7.49
C THR A 127 -1.83 5.07 -7.73
N TYR A 128 -2.07 4.27 -6.69
CA TYR A 128 -2.15 2.81 -6.80
C TYR A 128 -3.21 2.32 -7.82
N ALA A 129 -4.23 3.13 -8.10
CA ALA A 129 -5.28 2.81 -9.08
C ALA A 129 -4.80 2.93 -10.55
N GLY A 130 -3.59 3.46 -10.77
CA GLY A 130 -3.07 3.68 -12.11
C GLY A 130 -3.85 4.73 -12.89
N GLY A 131 -3.95 4.52 -14.19
CA GLY A 131 -4.68 5.41 -15.11
C GLY A 131 -3.83 5.93 -16.24
N THR A 132 -4.36 6.89 -17.00
CA THR A 132 -3.68 7.52 -18.14
C THR A 132 -3.46 8.99 -17.85
N GLN A 133 -2.23 9.44 -18.10
CA GLN A 133 -1.87 10.86 -18.08
C GLN A 133 -1.22 11.27 -19.38
N GLN A 134 -1.30 12.55 -19.70
CA GLN A 134 -0.72 13.10 -20.91
C GLN A 134 0.53 13.90 -20.58
N TYR A 135 1.61 13.65 -21.31
CA TYR A 135 2.81 14.48 -21.36
C TYR A 135 2.97 15.08 -22.76
N ARG A 136 3.89 16.02 -22.91
CA ARG A 136 4.12 16.69 -24.19
C ARG A 136 5.59 16.67 -24.54
N VAL A 137 5.88 16.45 -25.82
CA VAL A 137 7.23 16.44 -26.36
C VAL A 137 7.36 17.52 -27.41
N THR A 138 8.39 18.36 -27.29
CA THR A 138 8.85 19.29 -28.31
C THR A 138 10.18 18.81 -28.79
N SER A 139 10.34 18.54 -30.08
CA SER A 139 11.60 18.05 -30.67
C SER A 139 11.77 18.60 -32.06
N TYR A 140 12.72 19.52 -32.23
CA TYR A 140 13.05 20.07 -33.51
C TYR A 140 14.57 20.35 -33.59
N ARG A 141 15.05 20.56 -34.79
CA ARG A 141 16.41 21.05 -35.03
C ARG A 141 16.33 22.40 -35.73
N GLN A 142 17.31 23.23 -35.48
CA GLN A 142 17.42 24.57 -36.05
C GLN A 142 18.80 24.79 -36.66
N ASN A 143 18.87 25.31 -37.87
CA ASN A 143 20.12 25.68 -38.51
C ASN A 143 20.58 27.09 -38.10
N ALA A 144 21.76 27.51 -38.56
CA ALA A 144 22.33 28.82 -38.27
C ALA A 144 21.49 30.00 -38.84
N GLN A 145 20.64 29.76 -39.82
CA GLN A 145 19.75 30.74 -40.42
C GLN A 145 18.41 30.88 -39.68
N GLY A 146 18.20 30.05 -38.65
CA GLY A 146 16.97 30.06 -37.86
C GLY A 146 15.85 29.19 -38.43
N GLU A 147 16.10 28.46 -39.50
CA GLU A 147 15.13 27.53 -40.07
C GLU A 147 14.99 26.33 -39.16
N LYS A 148 13.73 25.95 -38.88
CA LYS A 148 13.42 24.86 -38.00
C LYS A 148 12.82 23.69 -38.74
N GLU A 149 13.24 22.49 -38.38
CA GLU A 149 12.71 21.24 -38.89
C GLU A 149 12.37 20.28 -37.75
N ALA A 150 11.33 19.49 -37.90
CA ALA A 150 11.00 18.43 -36.96
C ALA A 150 12.19 17.46 -36.79
N ALA A 151 12.47 17.06 -35.57
CA ALA A 151 13.50 16.07 -35.26
C ALA A 151 12.87 14.84 -34.60
N GLU A 152 13.06 13.69 -35.22
CA GLU A 152 12.59 12.44 -34.63
C GLU A 152 13.23 12.20 -33.27
N TRP A 153 12.45 11.59 -32.38
CA TRP A 153 12.88 11.27 -31.05
C TRP A 153 12.46 9.85 -30.64
N THR A 154 13.22 9.25 -29.74
CA THR A 154 12.96 7.93 -29.15
C THR A 154 13.08 7.99 -27.65
N ALA A 155 12.54 6.97 -26.95
CA ALA A 155 12.63 6.87 -25.50
C ALA A 155 13.25 5.53 -25.07
N GLN A 156 14.06 5.58 -24.01
CA GLN A 156 14.62 4.44 -23.30
C GLN A 156 14.17 4.46 -21.84
N TYR A 157 14.21 3.30 -21.19
CA TYR A 157 13.64 3.08 -19.86
C TYR A 157 14.70 2.53 -18.92
N ALA A 158 14.65 2.97 -17.64
CA ALA A 158 15.48 2.43 -16.57
C ALA A 158 14.65 2.26 -15.29
N GLU A 159 14.22 1.03 -15.03
CA GLU A 159 13.48 0.69 -13.79
C GLU A 159 14.38 0.75 -12.56
N ASP A 160 15.64 0.36 -12.70
CA ASP A 160 16.66 0.47 -11.65
C ASP A 160 17.24 1.89 -11.52
N GLY A 161 16.75 2.83 -12.34
CA GLY A 161 17.21 4.21 -12.41
C GLY A 161 18.57 4.43 -13.08
N THR A 162 19.23 3.39 -13.57
CA THR A 162 20.60 3.42 -14.09
C THR A 162 20.83 2.67 -15.40
N THR A 163 20.22 1.50 -15.55
CA THR A 163 20.40 0.63 -16.73
C THR A 163 19.35 0.90 -17.79
N TRP A 164 19.76 1.53 -18.90
CA TRP A 164 18.85 1.92 -19.98
C TRP A 164 18.56 0.77 -20.94
N THR A 165 17.29 0.55 -21.23
CA THR A 165 16.78 -0.46 -22.17
C THR A 165 15.70 0.13 -23.08
N ASP A 166 15.46 -0.50 -24.22
CA ASP A 166 14.37 -0.12 -25.13
C ASP A 166 13.02 -0.76 -24.75
N THR A 167 13.02 -1.61 -23.72
CA THR A 167 11.82 -2.29 -23.23
C THR A 167 11.25 -1.55 -22.03
N LYS A 168 10.01 -1.10 -22.15
CA LYS A 168 9.30 -0.45 -21.04
C LYS A 168 8.91 -1.46 -19.96
N PRO A 169 8.78 -1.05 -18.67
CA PRO A 169 8.25 -1.88 -17.61
C PRO A 169 6.87 -2.44 -17.95
N VAL A 170 6.59 -3.65 -17.44
CA VAL A 170 5.29 -4.32 -17.69
C VAL A 170 4.12 -3.48 -17.18
N TRP A 171 4.29 -2.86 -16.02
CA TRP A 171 3.27 -2.03 -15.37
C TRP A 171 2.99 -0.69 -16.09
N LEU A 172 3.88 -0.24 -16.95
CA LEU A 172 3.65 0.89 -17.88
C LEU A 172 2.99 0.33 -19.14
N THR A 173 1.69 0.10 -19.11
CA THR A 173 0.96 -0.66 -20.14
C THR A 173 0.94 0.03 -21.49
N ALA A 174 0.82 1.36 -21.53
CA ALA A 174 0.96 2.14 -22.75
C ALA A 174 1.92 3.33 -22.52
N PHE A 175 2.75 3.60 -23.52
CA PHE A 175 3.65 4.74 -23.53
C PHE A 175 4.04 5.08 -24.96
N THR A 176 3.97 6.36 -25.32
CA THR A 176 4.45 6.84 -26.62
C THR A 176 5.97 6.90 -26.59
N ALA A 177 6.64 5.94 -27.21
CA ALA A 177 8.10 5.76 -27.10
C ALA A 177 8.90 6.46 -28.20
N SER A 178 8.25 7.02 -29.22
CA SER A 178 8.89 7.72 -30.34
C SER A 178 7.91 8.67 -31.00
N GLY A 179 8.45 9.65 -31.73
CA GLY A 179 7.66 10.57 -32.53
C GLY A 179 8.50 11.27 -33.59
N THR A 180 7.82 11.85 -34.56
CA THR A 180 8.46 12.61 -35.65
C THR A 180 8.97 13.98 -35.21
N GLY A 181 8.58 14.42 -34.00
CA GLY A 181 8.92 15.75 -33.50
C GLY A 181 8.11 16.89 -34.11
N GLY A 182 8.48 18.09 -33.73
CA GLY A 182 7.87 19.34 -34.21
C GLY A 182 8.27 20.51 -33.32
N GLU A 183 8.08 21.72 -33.84
CA GLU A 183 8.35 22.98 -33.12
C GLU A 183 7.37 23.19 -31.94
N PHE A 184 6.16 22.66 -32.07
CA PHE A 184 5.13 22.77 -31.03
C PHE A 184 5.03 21.49 -30.20
N ALA A 185 4.72 21.65 -28.89
CA ALA A 185 4.57 20.55 -27.95
C ALA A 185 3.46 19.57 -28.35
N GLN A 186 3.83 18.37 -28.75
CA GLN A 186 2.91 17.32 -29.19
C GLN A 186 2.44 16.48 -28.00
N PRO A 187 1.15 16.17 -27.88
CA PRO A 187 0.62 15.35 -26.81
C PRO A 187 1.00 13.88 -26.99
N CYS A 188 1.41 13.26 -25.90
CA CYS A 188 1.77 11.83 -25.81
C CYS A 188 1.12 11.25 -24.55
N ASP A 189 0.76 9.98 -24.59
CA ASP A 189 0.07 9.33 -23.47
C ASP A 189 0.99 8.33 -22.74
N ALA A 190 0.83 8.28 -21.43
CA ALA A 190 1.40 7.28 -20.55
C ALA A 190 0.28 6.63 -19.74
N THR A 191 0.17 5.30 -19.77
CA THR A 191 -0.82 4.54 -19.02
C THR A 191 -0.11 3.58 -18.07
N VAL A 192 -0.41 3.71 -16.79
CA VAL A 192 0.07 2.86 -15.71
C VAL A 192 -1.07 1.97 -15.23
N GLU A 193 -0.82 0.67 -15.08
CA GLU A 193 -1.84 -0.26 -14.59
C GLU A 193 -2.12 -0.06 -13.10
N ALA A 194 -3.32 -0.45 -12.67
CA ALA A 194 -3.63 -0.55 -11.25
C ALA A 194 -2.75 -1.60 -10.58
N GLN A 195 -2.28 -1.32 -9.37
CA GLN A 195 -1.56 -2.32 -8.59
C GLN A 195 -2.52 -3.32 -7.95
N THR A 196 -2.08 -4.58 -7.89
CA THR A 196 -2.68 -5.55 -6.98
C THR A 196 -2.05 -5.32 -5.60
N GLY A 197 -2.86 -4.85 -4.65
CA GLY A 197 -2.40 -4.64 -3.28
C GLY A 197 -2.08 -5.95 -2.58
N ILE A 198 -1.13 -5.89 -1.66
CA ILE A 198 -0.79 -7.01 -0.78
C ILE A 198 -1.63 -6.86 0.48
N SER A 199 -2.54 -7.79 0.71
CA SER A 199 -3.29 -7.87 1.97
C SER A 199 -2.35 -8.34 3.08
N ASN A 200 -2.22 -7.54 4.13
CA ASN A 200 -1.35 -7.83 5.25
C ASN A 200 -2.22 -7.94 6.51
N ASP A 201 -2.47 -9.18 6.89
CA ASP A 201 -3.20 -9.51 8.10
C ASP A 201 -2.20 -9.78 9.23
N LEU A 202 -1.64 -8.71 9.79
CA LEU A 202 -0.63 -8.80 10.83
C LEU A 202 -1.19 -9.46 12.09
N HIS A 203 -2.40 -9.13 12.49
CA HIS A 203 -3.07 -9.67 13.67
C HIS A 203 -3.44 -11.16 13.49
N GLU A 204 -4.03 -11.53 12.38
CA GLU A 204 -4.33 -12.93 12.07
C GLU A 204 -3.05 -13.77 12.02
N ASN A 205 -1.99 -13.26 11.40
CA ASN A 205 -0.71 -13.94 11.34
C ASN A 205 -0.06 -14.11 12.72
N ALA A 206 -0.12 -13.08 13.57
CA ALA A 206 0.37 -13.14 14.95
C ALA A 206 -0.41 -14.18 15.75
N LEU A 207 -1.74 -14.17 15.68
CA LEU A 207 -2.61 -15.14 16.34
C LEU A 207 -2.35 -16.57 15.85
N LYS A 208 -2.22 -16.80 14.54
CA LYS A 208 -1.91 -18.12 13.96
C LYS A 208 -0.53 -18.63 14.38
N ALA A 209 0.45 -17.74 14.52
CA ALA A 209 1.81 -18.08 14.93
C ALA A 209 1.93 -18.36 16.43
N ALA A 210 0.99 -17.88 17.25
CA ALA A 210 1.03 -18.03 18.70
C ALA A 210 1.04 -19.51 19.13
N THR A 211 1.74 -19.79 20.23
CA THR A 211 1.79 -21.14 20.81
C THR A 211 0.41 -21.56 21.29
N ALA A 212 -0.06 -22.72 20.81
CA ALA A 212 -1.37 -23.23 21.16
C ALA A 212 -1.50 -23.48 22.67
N LYS A 213 -2.69 -23.19 23.22
CA LYS A 213 -3.01 -23.35 24.64
C LYS A 213 -4.02 -24.47 24.88
N GLY A 214 -3.79 -25.25 25.92
CA GLY A 214 -4.68 -26.36 26.30
C GLY A 214 -4.77 -27.48 25.26
N SER A 215 -5.57 -28.49 25.60
CA SER A 215 -5.93 -29.60 24.72
C SER A 215 -7.40 -29.94 24.92
N GLU A 216 -8.00 -30.78 24.09
CA GLU A 216 -9.39 -31.20 24.24
C GLU A 216 -9.67 -31.84 25.59
N THR A 217 -8.71 -32.62 26.10
CA THR A 217 -8.83 -33.31 27.41
C THR A 217 -8.44 -32.45 28.61
N THR A 218 -7.65 -31.40 28.36
CA THR A 218 -7.17 -30.47 29.41
C THR A 218 -7.23 -29.04 28.85
N PRO A 219 -8.43 -28.46 28.74
CA PRO A 219 -8.58 -27.10 28.24
C PRO A 219 -7.88 -26.06 29.13
N TYR A 220 -7.35 -25.01 28.52
CA TYR A 220 -6.79 -23.86 29.24
C TYR A 220 -7.93 -23.12 29.96
N ASN A 221 -7.90 -23.08 31.27
CA ASN A 221 -8.90 -22.34 32.07
C ASN A 221 -8.62 -20.84 32.02
N LEU A 222 -9.51 -20.09 31.38
CA LEU A 222 -9.40 -18.64 31.18
C LEU A 222 -9.50 -17.84 32.49
N SER A 223 -10.00 -18.42 33.57
CA SER A 223 -10.03 -17.78 34.90
C SER A 223 -8.73 -17.94 35.67
N ASN A 224 -7.73 -18.63 35.08
CA ASN A 224 -6.44 -18.90 35.70
C ASN A 224 -5.30 -18.42 34.80
N ASN A 225 -4.39 -17.60 35.33
CA ASN A 225 -3.30 -17.01 34.54
C ASN A 225 -2.35 -18.04 33.92
N THR A 226 -2.26 -19.24 34.50
CA THR A 226 -1.45 -20.35 33.97
C THR A 226 -2.27 -21.36 33.19
N GLY A 227 -3.60 -21.19 33.11
CA GLY A 227 -4.51 -22.16 32.53
C GLY A 227 -4.78 -23.39 33.37
N GLY A 228 -4.38 -23.39 34.64
CA GLY A 228 -4.58 -24.49 35.60
C GLY A 228 -6.03 -24.64 36.02
N ASN A 229 -6.34 -25.72 36.78
CA ASN A 229 -7.70 -26.08 37.14
C ASN A 229 -8.34 -25.16 38.21
N THR A 230 -7.54 -24.42 38.96
CA THR A 230 -8.04 -23.53 39.98
C THR A 230 -8.75 -22.34 39.36
N VAL A 231 -9.96 -22.01 39.84
CA VAL A 231 -10.67 -20.78 39.45
C VAL A 231 -10.11 -19.64 40.29
N GLU A 232 -9.43 -18.68 39.63
CA GLU A 232 -8.71 -17.60 40.33
C GLU A 232 -9.40 -16.24 40.13
N ASN A 233 -9.61 -15.84 38.87
CA ASN A 233 -10.21 -14.54 38.55
C ASN A 233 -11.24 -14.70 37.44
N THR A 234 -12.50 -14.47 37.75
CA THR A 234 -13.58 -14.62 36.77
C THR A 234 -14.02 -13.26 36.21
N ALA A 235 -14.62 -13.28 35.01
CA ALA A 235 -15.03 -12.09 34.29
C ALA A 235 -16.28 -12.34 33.45
N ASN A 236 -16.87 -11.28 32.91
CA ASN A 236 -17.89 -11.37 31.87
C ASN A 236 -17.27 -11.42 30.43
N CYS A 237 -16.03 -10.95 30.29
CA CYS A 237 -15.27 -11.01 29.06
C CYS A 237 -13.95 -11.74 29.31
N TYR A 238 -13.62 -12.67 28.45
CA TYR A 238 -12.34 -13.40 28.45
C TYR A 238 -11.60 -13.17 27.14
N VAL A 239 -10.29 -12.92 27.24
CA VAL A 239 -9.41 -12.70 26.11
C VAL A 239 -8.74 -14.00 25.70
N VAL A 240 -8.75 -14.30 24.41
CA VAL A 240 -8.06 -15.43 23.78
C VAL A 240 -7.05 -14.88 22.78
N ASN A 241 -5.77 -15.20 22.95
CA ASN A 241 -4.68 -14.67 22.14
C ASN A 241 -3.83 -15.77 21.45
N ALA A 242 -4.36 -16.97 21.35
CA ALA A 242 -3.69 -18.08 20.70
C ALA A 242 -4.70 -19.16 20.26
N PRO A 243 -4.35 -20.03 19.29
CA PRO A 243 -5.16 -21.21 19.01
C PRO A 243 -5.19 -22.16 20.21
N GLY A 244 -6.23 -22.96 20.36
CA GLY A 244 -6.27 -23.96 21.43
C GLY A 244 -7.65 -24.39 21.87
N TYR A 245 -7.67 -25.11 23.00
CA TYR A 245 -8.86 -25.52 23.69
C TYR A 245 -8.92 -24.76 25.03
N TYR A 246 -10.04 -24.15 25.28
CA TYR A 246 -10.25 -23.26 26.40
C TYR A 246 -11.44 -23.69 27.25
N SER A 247 -11.42 -23.28 28.51
CA SER A 247 -12.60 -23.41 29.37
C SER A 247 -12.78 -22.16 30.23
N LEU A 248 -14.01 -21.94 30.64
CA LEU A 248 -14.39 -20.95 31.63
C LEU A 248 -15.37 -21.53 32.65
N PRO A 249 -15.22 -21.20 33.94
CA PRO A 249 -16.12 -21.70 34.99
C PRO A 249 -17.48 -21.04 34.90
N LEU A 250 -18.54 -21.72 35.38
CA LEU A 250 -19.88 -21.17 35.42
C LEU A 250 -20.05 -20.26 36.65
N VAL A 251 -19.43 -19.09 36.60
CA VAL A 251 -19.40 -18.09 37.68
C VAL A 251 -19.93 -16.76 37.16
N TYR A 252 -20.70 -16.06 37.98
CA TYR A 252 -21.23 -14.73 37.64
C TYR A 252 -20.12 -13.66 37.61
N GLY A 253 -19.85 -13.09 36.43
CA GLY A 253 -18.92 -11.99 36.28
C GLY A 253 -17.61 -12.18 37.06
N ASN A 254 -17.22 -11.20 37.86
CA ASN A 254 -16.02 -11.23 38.71
C ASN A 254 -16.29 -11.75 40.15
N ALA A 255 -17.25 -12.67 40.31
CA ALA A 255 -17.64 -13.19 41.63
C ALA A 255 -16.60 -14.10 42.28
N ILE A 256 -15.55 -14.50 41.55
CA ILE A 256 -14.32 -15.07 42.12
C ILE A 256 -13.16 -14.12 41.78
N LYS A 257 -12.39 -13.73 42.79
CA LYS A 257 -11.22 -12.86 42.70
C LYS A 257 -10.11 -13.39 43.61
N ASN A 258 -8.90 -13.57 43.07
CA ASN A 258 -7.75 -14.16 43.81
C ASN A 258 -8.10 -15.50 44.46
N ALA A 259 -8.79 -16.38 43.76
CA ALA A 259 -9.28 -17.69 44.20
C ALA A 259 -10.22 -17.64 45.41
N ALA A 260 -10.83 -16.50 45.71
CA ALA A 260 -11.80 -16.33 46.79
C ALA A 260 -13.11 -15.71 46.29
N THR A 261 -14.20 -15.99 46.96
CA THR A 261 -15.52 -15.39 46.66
C THR A 261 -15.47 -13.88 46.82
N ASN A 262 -15.82 -13.18 45.74
CA ASN A 262 -15.99 -11.73 45.72
C ASN A 262 -17.47 -11.38 45.80
N VAL A 263 -18.00 -11.28 47.02
CA VAL A 263 -19.42 -11.01 47.28
C VAL A 263 -19.87 -9.65 46.72
N SER A 264 -18.95 -8.68 46.60
CA SER A 264 -19.27 -7.36 46.03
C SER A 264 -19.61 -7.42 44.53
N ALA A 265 -19.34 -8.54 43.84
CA ALA A 265 -19.76 -8.74 42.46
C ALA A 265 -21.29 -8.85 42.28
N TYR A 266 -22.01 -9.25 43.31
CA TYR A 266 -23.47 -9.43 43.26
C TYR A 266 -24.21 -8.84 44.43
N THR A 267 -23.56 -8.10 45.34
CA THR A 267 -24.17 -7.33 46.42
C THR A 267 -23.68 -5.88 46.35
N SER A 268 -24.46 -4.99 46.95
CA SER A 268 -24.11 -3.56 47.05
C SER A 268 -24.33 -3.04 48.45
N THR A 269 -23.51 -2.08 48.89
CA THR A 269 -23.74 -1.32 50.12
C THR A 269 -24.65 -0.11 49.87
N ALA A 270 -24.89 0.25 48.61
CA ALA A 270 -25.79 1.33 48.25
C ALA A 270 -27.25 0.95 48.56
N THR A 271 -28.08 1.95 48.81
CA THR A 271 -29.50 1.78 49.03
C THR A 271 -30.31 2.68 48.11
N GLY A 272 -31.45 2.22 47.67
CA GLY A 272 -32.35 2.98 46.77
C GLY A 272 -33.29 2.11 45.99
N THR A 273 -34.30 2.70 45.40
CA THR A 273 -35.31 1.97 44.60
C THR A 273 -34.79 1.37 43.33
N ASN A 274 -33.65 1.88 42.83
CA ASN A 274 -33.02 1.41 41.61
C ASN A 274 -31.80 0.50 41.91
N ILE A 275 -31.66 -0.03 43.07
CA ILE A 275 -30.56 -0.89 43.48
C ILE A 275 -31.09 -2.30 43.74
N LEU A 276 -30.56 -3.29 42.98
CA LEU A 276 -30.81 -4.71 43.24
C LEU A 276 -29.73 -5.21 44.22
N ASN A 277 -30.17 -5.60 45.42
CA ASN A 277 -29.26 -6.12 46.43
C ASN A 277 -29.89 -7.33 47.15
N PRO A 278 -29.43 -8.55 46.87
CA PRO A 278 -28.40 -8.89 45.92
C PRO A 278 -28.86 -8.71 44.45
N PHE A 279 -27.91 -8.73 43.52
CA PHE A 279 -28.21 -8.82 42.08
C PHE A 279 -29.00 -10.09 41.78
N ILE A 280 -29.72 -10.14 40.66
CA ILE A 280 -30.62 -11.23 40.34
C ILE A 280 -30.10 -12.12 39.22
N ASN A 281 -30.52 -13.39 39.24
CA ASN A 281 -30.26 -14.36 38.16
C ASN A 281 -31.34 -14.30 37.06
N HIS A 282 -31.25 -15.17 36.08
CA HIS A 282 -32.18 -15.31 34.95
C HIS A 282 -33.62 -15.61 35.34
N ALA A 283 -33.85 -16.22 36.51
CA ALA A 283 -35.17 -16.50 37.06
C ALA A 283 -35.75 -15.32 37.87
N GLY A 284 -34.94 -14.30 38.15
CA GLY A 284 -35.31 -13.15 38.99
C GLY A 284 -35.05 -13.37 40.46
N ASN A 285 -34.39 -14.45 40.86
CA ASN A 285 -34.00 -14.74 42.23
C ASN A 285 -32.68 -14.05 42.58
N GLY A 286 -32.54 -13.59 43.83
CA GLY A 286 -31.27 -13.00 44.29
C GLY A 286 -30.13 -14.01 44.21
N ILE A 287 -28.96 -13.54 43.77
CA ILE A 287 -27.71 -14.33 43.70
C ILE A 287 -27.11 -14.40 45.10
N THR A 288 -26.86 -15.62 45.58
CA THR A 288 -26.31 -15.90 46.91
C THR A 288 -24.97 -16.67 46.87
N ASP A 289 -24.61 -17.20 45.73
CA ASP A 289 -23.40 -17.97 45.52
C ASP A 289 -22.71 -17.55 44.19
N PRO A 290 -21.38 -17.45 44.15
CA PRO A 290 -20.67 -17.08 42.92
C PRO A 290 -20.91 -18.06 41.76
N TYR A 291 -21.08 -19.37 42.06
CA TYR A 291 -21.32 -20.40 41.04
C TYR A 291 -22.79 -20.44 40.64
N ILE A 292 -23.06 -20.41 39.36
CA ILE A 292 -24.42 -20.32 38.79
C ILE A 292 -25.30 -21.47 39.28
N ALA A 293 -24.80 -22.71 39.21
CA ALA A 293 -25.56 -23.89 39.58
C ALA A 293 -26.00 -23.93 41.05
N ASN A 294 -25.34 -23.20 41.95
CA ASN A 294 -25.67 -23.18 43.36
C ASN A 294 -26.81 -22.19 43.70
N ASN A 295 -27.32 -21.47 42.69
CA ASN A 295 -28.38 -20.51 42.92
C ASN A 295 -29.75 -21.06 42.55
N ASN A 296 -30.77 -20.59 43.24
CA ASN A 296 -32.15 -21.06 43.05
C ASN A 296 -32.63 -20.83 41.62
N GLY A 297 -33.18 -21.89 41.01
CA GLY A 297 -33.68 -21.89 39.64
C GLY A 297 -32.63 -22.06 38.58
N CYS A 298 -31.36 -22.28 38.94
CA CYS A 298 -30.26 -22.42 37.99
C CYS A 298 -29.83 -23.90 37.85
N THR A 299 -30.18 -24.51 36.72
CA THR A 299 -29.79 -25.90 36.40
C THR A 299 -29.12 -25.92 35.02
N PRO A 300 -27.78 -25.78 34.96
CA PRO A 300 -27.07 -25.86 33.70
C PRO A 300 -27.29 -27.17 32.99
N ALA A 301 -27.52 -27.14 31.67
CA ALA A 301 -27.79 -28.33 30.87
C ALA A 301 -26.98 -28.38 29.58
N LYS A 302 -26.79 -27.25 28.91
CA LYS A 302 -26.03 -27.16 27.66
C LYS A 302 -25.40 -25.80 27.47
N ALA A 303 -24.28 -25.78 26.75
CA ALA A 303 -23.62 -24.55 26.30
C ALA A 303 -23.83 -24.35 24.80
N GLU A 304 -23.94 -23.11 24.36
CA GLU A 304 -24.23 -22.78 22.96
C GLU A 304 -23.66 -21.40 22.57
N LEU A 305 -23.30 -21.25 21.29
CA LEU A 305 -22.99 -19.95 20.69
C LEU A 305 -24.26 -19.10 20.61
N VAL A 306 -24.17 -17.83 21.00
CA VAL A 306 -25.22 -16.84 20.76
C VAL A 306 -24.96 -16.14 19.42
N TRP A 307 -23.75 -15.68 19.20
CA TRP A 307 -23.28 -15.10 17.94
C TRP A 307 -21.74 -15.00 17.93
N GLN A 308 -21.15 -14.88 16.73
CA GLN A 308 -19.74 -14.52 16.52
C GLN A 308 -19.61 -13.62 15.28
N ASP A 309 -18.62 -12.74 15.27
CA ASP A 309 -18.39 -11.80 14.16
C ASP A 309 -17.38 -12.29 13.12
N ALA A 310 -16.76 -13.44 13.35
CA ALA A 310 -15.91 -14.12 12.39
C ALA A 310 -16.34 -15.59 12.30
N MET A 311 -16.37 -16.12 11.08
CA MET A 311 -16.81 -17.51 10.84
C MET A 311 -15.86 -18.50 11.51
N ASN A 312 -16.42 -19.45 12.27
CA ASN A 312 -15.68 -20.48 13.01
C ASN A 312 -14.62 -19.92 13.99
N LEU A 313 -14.86 -18.75 14.55
CA LEU A 313 -13.97 -18.14 15.52
C LEU A 313 -13.92 -18.99 16.81
N VAL A 314 -15.09 -19.37 17.30
CA VAL A 314 -15.27 -20.23 18.46
C VAL A 314 -16.11 -21.43 18.03
N THR A 315 -15.61 -22.63 18.26
CA THR A 315 -16.22 -23.91 17.85
C THR A 315 -16.19 -24.91 19.01
N ASP A 316 -16.81 -26.07 18.83
CA ASP A 316 -16.80 -27.19 19.79
C ASP A 316 -17.24 -26.77 21.21
N ILE A 317 -18.24 -25.91 21.31
CA ILE A 317 -18.77 -25.38 22.57
C ILE A 317 -19.50 -26.51 23.31
N LYS A 318 -19.04 -26.85 24.51
CA LYS A 318 -19.58 -27.95 25.32
C LYS A 318 -19.74 -27.53 26.77
N TYR A 319 -20.83 -27.97 27.40
CA TYR A 319 -20.97 -27.92 28.85
C TYR A 319 -20.39 -29.20 29.47
N ASN A 320 -19.52 -29.06 30.45
CA ASN A 320 -18.93 -30.14 31.21
C ASN A 320 -19.34 -29.98 32.68
N ALA A 321 -20.16 -30.88 33.19
CA ALA A 321 -20.61 -30.85 34.57
C ALA A 321 -19.51 -31.30 35.54
N ASP A 322 -19.40 -30.62 36.69
CA ASP A 322 -18.53 -31.00 37.79
C ASP A 322 -19.21 -30.71 39.14
N SER A 323 -18.50 -30.92 40.24
CA SER A 323 -19.03 -30.68 41.63
C SER A 323 -19.33 -29.22 41.93
N ASN A 324 -18.79 -28.28 41.19
CA ASN A 324 -19.00 -26.83 41.35
C ASN A 324 -19.93 -26.24 40.28
N GLY A 325 -20.73 -27.08 39.62
CA GLY A 325 -21.67 -26.66 38.58
C GLY A 325 -21.11 -26.68 37.15
N GLY A 326 -19.82 -26.98 36.99
CA GLY A 326 -19.23 -27.23 35.70
C GLY A 326 -18.55 -26.02 35.05
N ASN A 327 -18.17 -26.24 33.79
CA ASN A 327 -17.52 -25.24 32.96
C ASN A 327 -18.05 -25.34 31.51
N ILE A 328 -17.83 -24.30 30.74
CA ILE A 328 -17.94 -24.34 29.29
C ILE A 328 -16.55 -24.57 28.73
N SER A 329 -16.38 -25.55 27.85
CA SER A 329 -15.19 -25.70 27.04
C SER A 329 -15.50 -25.35 25.59
N PHE A 330 -14.49 -24.83 24.85
CA PHE A 330 -14.58 -24.49 23.44
C PHE A 330 -13.21 -24.52 22.77
N LYS A 331 -13.21 -24.50 21.44
CA LYS A 331 -12.01 -24.49 20.62
C LYS A 331 -11.90 -23.21 19.82
N VAL A 332 -10.68 -22.70 19.69
CA VAL A 332 -10.29 -21.68 18.73
C VAL A 332 -9.25 -22.31 17.80
N ASP A 333 -9.65 -22.60 16.55
CA ASP A 333 -8.82 -23.36 15.61
C ASP A 333 -7.74 -22.48 14.97
N ARG A 334 -6.53 -23.02 14.79
CA ARG A 334 -5.42 -22.30 14.15
C ARG A 334 -5.73 -21.86 12.72
N SER A 335 -6.55 -22.62 12.00
CA SER A 335 -6.87 -22.31 10.61
C SER A 335 -7.87 -21.16 10.47
N SER A 336 -8.72 -20.94 11.49
CA SER A 336 -9.78 -19.92 11.47
C SER A 336 -9.56 -18.76 12.44
N ILE A 337 -8.53 -18.84 13.33
CA ILE A 337 -8.25 -17.80 14.31
C ILE A 337 -7.92 -16.47 13.63
N ARG A 338 -8.58 -15.41 14.08
CA ARG A 338 -8.37 -14.01 13.72
C ARG A 338 -8.90 -13.13 14.84
N GLN A 339 -8.64 -11.82 14.78
CA GLN A 339 -9.34 -10.91 15.70
C GLN A 339 -10.85 -11.06 15.49
N GLY A 340 -11.59 -11.10 16.59
CA GLY A 340 -13.03 -11.25 16.54
C GLY A 340 -13.67 -11.42 17.91
N ASN A 341 -14.99 -11.42 17.91
CA ASN A 341 -15.83 -11.46 19.10
C ASN A 341 -16.85 -12.57 18.99
N ALA A 342 -17.10 -13.24 20.10
CA ALA A 342 -18.17 -14.21 20.21
C ALA A 342 -18.88 -14.06 21.57
N VAL A 343 -20.15 -14.34 21.61
CA VAL A 343 -20.91 -14.51 22.85
C VAL A 343 -21.36 -15.95 22.96
N ILE A 344 -20.97 -16.60 24.05
CA ILE A 344 -21.34 -17.96 24.38
C ILE A 344 -22.21 -17.98 25.63
N ALA A 345 -23.13 -18.91 25.72
CA ALA A 345 -24.09 -18.98 26.83
C ALA A 345 -24.21 -20.38 27.41
N ILE A 346 -24.48 -20.45 28.72
CA ILE A 346 -24.99 -21.64 29.41
C ILE A 346 -26.51 -21.57 29.49
N LYS A 347 -27.17 -22.65 29.17
CA LYS A 347 -28.63 -22.79 29.13
C LYS A 347 -29.13 -23.94 30.01
N ASP A 348 -30.38 -23.86 30.40
CA ASP A 348 -31.10 -24.96 31.04
C ASP A 348 -31.72 -25.91 29.99
N VAL A 349 -32.44 -26.93 30.48
CA VAL A 349 -33.14 -27.91 29.62
C VAL A 349 -34.29 -27.32 28.80
N SER A 350 -34.81 -26.17 29.18
CA SER A 350 -35.86 -25.45 28.47
C SER A 350 -35.38 -24.41 27.50
N ASP A 351 -34.08 -24.38 27.21
CA ASP A 351 -33.39 -23.40 26.36
C ASP A 351 -33.27 -21.99 26.93
N ALA A 352 -33.61 -21.77 28.22
CA ALA A 352 -33.41 -20.46 28.85
C ALA A 352 -31.92 -20.22 29.10
N ILE A 353 -31.44 -19.05 28.72
CA ILE A 353 -30.05 -18.62 29.02
C ILE A 353 -29.93 -18.30 30.52
N LEU A 354 -29.07 -19.03 31.21
CA LEU A 354 -28.73 -18.79 32.63
C LEU A 354 -27.72 -17.67 32.79
N TRP A 355 -26.75 -17.62 31.93
CA TRP A 355 -25.71 -16.58 31.80
C TRP A 355 -25.00 -16.65 30.48
N SER A 356 -24.25 -15.61 30.09
CA SER A 356 -23.45 -15.49 28.88
C SER A 356 -22.14 -14.81 29.15
N TRP A 357 -21.15 -15.08 28.31
CA TRP A 357 -19.82 -14.48 28.37
C TRP A 357 -19.40 -14.01 27.00
N HIS A 358 -18.70 -12.90 26.98
CA HIS A 358 -17.99 -12.40 25.81
C HIS A 358 -16.63 -13.10 25.71
N VAL A 359 -16.31 -13.70 24.57
CA VAL A 359 -15.00 -14.20 24.20
C VAL A 359 -14.44 -13.25 23.15
N TRP A 360 -13.37 -12.56 23.51
CA TRP A 360 -12.66 -11.64 22.62
C TRP A 360 -11.34 -12.27 22.19
N VAL A 361 -11.21 -12.57 20.88
CA VAL A 361 -9.99 -13.11 20.30
C VAL A 361 -9.18 -11.94 19.75
N THR A 362 -7.98 -11.73 20.29
CA THR A 362 -7.09 -10.63 19.91
C THR A 362 -5.65 -10.95 20.30
N ASP A 363 -4.69 -10.45 19.53
CA ASP A 363 -3.26 -10.47 19.84
C ASP A 363 -2.81 -9.23 20.62
N GLU A 364 -3.72 -8.28 20.87
CA GLU A 364 -3.44 -7.09 21.66
C GLU A 364 -3.08 -7.45 23.13
N ASP A 365 -2.02 -6.83 23.62
CA ASP A 365 -1.67 -6.94 25.05
C ASP A 365 -2.49 -5.96 25.89
N ILE A 366 -3.60 -6.45 26.41
CA ILE A 366 -4.50 -5.65 27.27
C ILE A 366 -3.86 -5.23 28.61
N ASN A 367 -2.66 -5.75 28.95
CA ASN A 367 -1.92 -5.37 30.15
C ASN A 367 -0.95 -4.20 29.89
N ASP A 368 -0.72 -3.83 28.63
CA ASP A 368 0.02 -2.61 28.27
C ASP A 368 -0.87 -1.38 28.50
N VAL A 369 -1.15 -1.11 29.77
CA VAL A 369 -2.14 -0.12 30.17
C VAL A 369 -1.63 1.31 30.06
N ILE A 370 -2.52 2.22 29.64
CA ILE A 370 -2.30 3.66 29.64
C ILE A 370 -2.70 4.21 31.03
N GLU A 371 -1.71 4.62 31.82
CA GLU A 371 -1.95 5.25 33.10
C GLU A 371 -2.30 6.74 32.92
N ILE A 372 -3.45 7.16 33.43
CA ILE A 372 -3.88 8.56 33.43
C ILE A 372 -4.10 8.99 34.89
N THR A 373 -3.50 10.11 35.26
CA THR A 373 -3.75 10.74 36.59
C THR A 373 -4.74 11.89 36.42
N ASN A 374 -5.86 11.83 37.13
CA ASN A 374 -6.87 12.89 37.09
C ASN A 374 -6.47 14.13 37.89
N HIS A 375 -7.29 15.17 37.85
CA HIS A 375 -7.08 16.43 38.59
C HIS A 375 -7.06 16.29 40.12
N GLN A 376 -7.52 15.16 40.67
CA GLN A 376 -7.50 14.81 42.08
C GLN A 376 -6.29 13.95 42.47
N ASN A 377 -5.32 13.79 41.55
CA ASN A 377 -4.15 12.89 41.69
C ASN A 377 -4.51 11.40 41.85
N VAL A 378 -5.68 10.99 41.39
CA VAL A 378 -6.07 9.58 41.32
C VAL A 378 -5.62 8.99 39.99
N LYS A 379 -4.95 7.84 40.06
CA LYS A 379 -4.45 7.11 38.88
C LYS A 379 -5.50 6.12 38.37
N TYR A 380 -5.68 6.09 37.07
CA TYR A 380 -6.53 5.16 36.33
C TYR A 380 -5.74 4.49 35.27
N ASN A 381 -5.92 3.19 35.11
CA ASN A 381 -5.35 2.40 34.05
C ASN A 381 -6.41 2.13 32.97
N PHE A 382 -6.14 2.52 31.77
CA PHE A 382 -6.99 2.24 30.61
C PHE A 382 -6.35 1.16 29.75
N MET A 383 -7.16 0.30 29.16
CA MET A 383 -6.68 -0.61 28.11
C MET A 383 -6.15 0.20 26.91
N PRO A 384 -5.17 -0.32 26.18
CA PRO A 384 -4.60 0.37 25.00
C PRO A 384 -5.61 0.51 23.86
N VAL A 385 -6.61 -0.37 23.81
CA VAL A 385 -7.67 -0.43 22.79
C VAL A 385 -9.04 -0.57 23.44
N ASN A 386 -10.09 -0.32 22.68
CA ASN A 386 -11.46 -0.51 23.16
C ASN A 386 -11.78 -2.00 23.35
N LEU A 387 -12.61 -2.30 24.33
CA LEU A 387 -13.07 -3.66 24.61
C LEU A 387 -13.75 -4.27 23.36
N GLY A 388 -13.24 -5.40 22.89
CA GLY A 388 -13.76 -6.08 21.71
C GLY A 388 -13.28 -5.48 20.38
N GLN A 389 -12.29 -4.58 20.39
CA GLN A 389 -11.74 -4.00 19.17
C GLN A 389 -11.18 -5.09 18.26
N CYS A 390 -11.50 -4.98 16.97
CA CYS A 390 -10.91 -5.77 15.91
C CYS A 390 -10.42 -4.78 14.85
N ASP A 391 -9.14 -4.78 14.57
CA ASP A 391 -8.58 -3.95 13.52
C ASP A 391 -8.85 -4.60 12.16
N GLY A 392 -9.10 -3.77 11.17
CA GLY A 392 -9.26 -4.26 9.80
C GLY A 392 -7.92 -4.66 9.20
N ASN A 393 -7.97 -5.44 8.13
CA ASN A 393 -6.79 -5.74 7.34
C ASN A 393 -6.25 -4.47 6.69
N THR A 394 -4.96 -4.40 6.51
CA THR A 394 -4.33 -3.39 5.68
C THR A 394 -3.99 -3.97 4.31
N ILE A 395 -4.27 -3.19 3.25
CA ILE A 395 -3.81 -3.48 1.90
C ILE A 395 -2.67 -2.50 1.61
N THR A 396 -1.48 -3.03 1.41
CA THR A 396 -0.29 -2.23 1.09
C THR A 396 -0.03 -2.25 -0.41
N TYR A 397 0.23 -1.10 -0.96
CA TYR A 397 0.65 -0.86 -2.33
C TYR A 397 2.07 -0.33 -2.29
N GLU A 398 3.00 -1.01 -2.97
CA GLU A 398 4.40 -0.63 -2.97
C GLU A 398 4.66 0.53 -3.94
N GLU A 399 5.64 1.39 -3.63
CA GLU A 399 6.10 2.39 -4.58
C GLU A 399 6.86 1.72 -5.72
N ARG A 400 6.59 2.17 -6.97
CA ARG A 400 7.39 1.78 -8.13
C ARG A 400 7.63 2.97 -9.04
N SER A 401 8.78 2.99 -9.68
CA SER A 401 9.16 4.08 -10.57
C SER A 401 10.01 3.58 -11.74
N CYS A 402 10.01 4.38 -12.80
CA CYS A 402 10.86 4.16 -13.95
C CYS A 402 11.34 5.51 -14.47
N LYS A 403 12.64 5.66 -14.71
CA LYS A 403 13.16 6.78 -15.47
C LYS A 403 12.98 6.54 -16.95
N VAL A 404 12.58 7.57 -17.67
CA VAL A 404 12.44 7.56 -19.12
C VAL A 404 13.35 8.62 -19.70
N LYS A 405 14.23 8.23 -20.59
CA LYS A 405 15.17 9.09 -21.29
C LYS A 405 14.75 9.26 -22.74
N PHE A 406 14.41 10.46 -23.09
CA PHE A 406 14.11 10.86 -24.47
C PHE A 406 15.40 11.29 -25.16
N ILE A 407 15.56 10.95 -26.42
CA ILE A 407 16.76 11.19 -27.21
C ILE A 407 16.35 11.76 -28.57
N ALA A 408 16.95 12.88 -28.97
CA ALA A 408 16.80 13.49 -30.29
C ALA A 408 18.14 14.10 -30.71
N GLY A 409 18.78 13.53 -31.75
CA GLY A 409 20.13 13.94 -32.15
C GLY A 409 21.13 13.77 -31.01
N ASP A 410 21.76 14.87 -30.61
CA ASP A 410 22.72 14.95 -29.50
C ASP A 410 22.09 15.35 -28.16
N GLN A 411 20.79 15.60 -28.14
CA GLN A 411 20.05 16.02 -26.94
C GLN A 411 19.38 14.84 -26.25
N SER A 412 19.35 14.92 -24.93
CA SER A 412 18.53 13.98 -24.13
C SER A 412 17.84 14.69 -22.99
N LYS A 413 16.66 14.21 -22.63
CA LYS A 413 15.86 14.70 -21.51
C LYS A 413 15.32 13.50 -20.72
N GLU A 414 15.39 13.59 -19.38
CA GLU A 414 14.86 12.53 -18.51
C GLU A 414 13.63 13.03 -17.75
N ILE A 415 12.65 12.15 -17.63
CA ILE A 415 11.52 12.28 -16.71
C ILE A 415 11.44 11.02 -15.84
N THR A 416 10.74 11.10 -14.73
CA THR A 416 10.44 9.93 -13.89
C THR A 416 8.94 9.69 -13.92
N ILE A 417 8.53 8.46 -14.22
CA ILE A 417 7.17 7.97 -14.05
C ILE A 417 7.14 7.27 -12.70
N LYS A 418 6.28 7.72 -11.80
CA LYS A 418 6.20 7.21 -10.44
C LYS A 418 4.77 6.83 -10.10
N GLN A 419 4.61 5.67 -9.47
CA GLN A 419 3.37 5.26 -8.84
C GLN A 419 3.61 5.15 -7.33
N LEU A 420 2.83 5.92 -6.57
CA LEU A 420 3.04 6.12 -5.15
C LEU A 420 2.66 4.89 -4.34
N ALA A 421 3.43 4.65 -3.28
CA ALA A 421 3.01 3.75 -2.21
C ALA A 421 1.71 4.22 -1.58
N ASN A 422 0.89 3.29 -1.14
CA ASN A 422 -0.31 3.59 -0.37
C ASN A 422 -0.62 2.45 0.60
N VAL A 423 -1.31 2.77 1.68
CA VAL A 423 -1.83 1.79 2.64
C VAL A 423 -3.30 2.11 2.88
N ILE A 424 -4.15 1.13 2.65
CA ILE A 424 -5.59 1.25 2.89
C ILE A 424 -5.96 0.29 4.01
N ALA A 425 -6.50 0.83 5.10
CA ALA A 425 -7.13 0.02 6.14
C ALA A 425 -8.51 -0.44 5.63
N THR A 426 -8.75 -1.75 5.66
CA THR A 426 -10.06 -2.32 5.37
C THR A 426 -10.79 -2.51 6.68
N GLY A 427 -11.98 -1.98 6.77
CA GLY A 427 -12.93 -1.94 7.87
C GLY A 427 -12.66 -2.82 9.09
N ASP A 428 -12.63 -2.19 10.21
CA ASP A 428 -12.64 -2.78 11.54
C ASP A 428 -14.03 -3.30 11.91
N ASN A 429 -14.09 -4.32 12.73
CA ASN A 429 -15.30 -4.83 13.35
C ASN A 429 -15.28 -4.53 14.83
N HIS A 430 -16.18 -3.66 15.32
CA HIS A 430 -16.35 -3.43 16.74
C HIS A 430 -17.70 -3.94 17.19
N PRO A 431 -17.77 -4.64 18.33
CA PRO A 431 -19.04 -4.94 18.96
C PRO A 431 -19.59 -3.66 19.62
N TYR A 432 -20.89 -3.60 19.81
CA TYR A 432 -21.57 -2.48 20.43
C TYR A 432 -22.08 -2.87 21.79
N TYR A 433 -21.93 -1.99 22.79
CA TYR A 433 -22.48 -2.18 24.13
C TYR A 433 -23.63 -1.21 24.35
N GLU A 434 -24.77 -1.73 24.76
CA GLU A 434 -25.85 -0.91 25.29
C GLU A 434 -25.53 -0.54 26.74
N TRP A 435 -25.83 0.69 27.14
CA TRP A 435 -25.57 1.15 28.51
C TRP A 435 -26.17 0.20 29.55
N GLY A 436 -25.38 -0.21 30.52
CA GLY A 436 -25.77 -1.11 31.59
C GLY A 436 -25.85 -2.59 31.25
N ARG A 437 -25.38 -2.98 30.04
CA ARG A 437 -25.30 -4.39 29.60
C ARG A 437 -23.89 -4.94 29.79
N LYS A 438 -23.80 -6.23 30.11
CA LYS A 438 -22.54 -6.96 30.21
C LYS A 438 -22.11 -7.60 28.89
N ASP A 439 -23.05 -7.87 27.99
CA ASP A 439 -22.82 -8.52 26.71
C ASP A 439 -22.79 -7.51 25.58
N PRO A 440 -21.85 -7.63 24.65
CA PRO A 440 -21.83 -6.84 23.43
C PRO A 440 -22.88 -7.34 22.43
N PHE A 441 -23.28 -6.45 21.54
CA PHE A 441 -24.01 -6.77 20.32
C PHE A 441 -23.06 -6.96 19.18
N TYR A 442 -23.41 -7.84 18.27
CA TYR A 442 -22.68 -8.07 17.03
C TYR A 442 -22.66 -6.82 16.15
N PRO A 443 -21.57 -6.61 15.37
CA PRO A 443 -21.52 -5.54 14.38
C PRO A 443 -22.56 -5.76 13.30
N SER A 444 -23.17 -4.68 12.83
CA SER A 444 -24.26 -4.76 11.85
C SER A 444 -24.40 -3.47 11.03
N ASN A 445 -25.02 -3.53 9.86
CA ASN A 445 -25.11 -2.43 8.89
C ASN A 445 -25.76 -1.15 9.44
N GLY A 446 -26.63 -1.23 10.40
CA GLY A 446 -27.37 -0.06 10.92
C GLY A 446 -26.68 0.66 12.06
N MET A 447 -25.52 0.20 12.51
CA MET A 447 -24.85 0.76 13.69
C MET A 447 -23.86 1.87 13.34
N ASP A 448 -23.16 1.75 12.19
CA ASP A 448 -22.12 2.71 11.76
C ASP A 448 -22.10 3.00 10.25
N ASN A 449 -23.15 2.62 9.53
CA ASN A 449 -23.26 2.76 8.07
C ASN A 449 -22.23 1.94 7.26
N THR A 450 -21.62 0.92 7.85
CA THR A 450 -20.73 -0.01 7.14
C THR A 450 -21.35 -1.39 7.05
N THR A 451 -21.00 -2.15 6.00
CA THR A 451 -21.45 -3.53 5.84
C THR A 451 -20.67 -4.43 6.78
N LYS A 452 -21.32 -4.95 7.81
CA LYS A 452 -20.75 -5.87 8.80
C LYS A 452 -21.50 -7.19 8.78
N THR A 453 -20.73 -8.27 8.90
CA THR A 453 -21.28 -9.64 8.91
C THR A 453 -21.05 -10.27 10.27
N TRP A 454 -22.07 -10.95 10.78
CA TRP A 454 -21.99 -11.81 11.96
C TRP A 454 -22.58 -13.19 11.64
N TYR A 455 -22.36 -14.16 12.49
CA TYR A 455 -22.75 -15.56 12.30
C TYR A 455 -23.51 -16.07 13.50
N ASP A 456 -24.58 -16.77 13.25
CA ASP A 456 -25.34 -17.46 14.29
C ASP A 456 -24.68 -18.79 14.69
N LYS A 457 -25.37 -19.55 15.54
CA LYS A 457 -24.89 -20.86 16.04
C LYS A 457 -24.82 -21.95 14.99
N GLU A 458 -25.55 -21.83 13.88
CA GLU A 458 -25.50 -22.69 12.70
C GLU A 458 -24.41 -22.26 11.71
N GLY A 459 -23.72 -21.15 11.95
CA GLY A 459 -22.73 -20.57 11.06
C GLY A 459 -23.34 -19.82 9.88
N ILE A 460 -24.63 -19.48 9.96
CA ILE A 460 -25.32 -18.73 8.91
C ILE A 460 -24.93 -17.24 9.02
N PRO A 461 -24.43 -16.63 7.92
CA PRO A 461 -24.10 -15.21 7.94
C PRO A 461 -25.35 -14.34 7.93
N SER A 462 -25.28 -13.21 8.64
CA SER A 462 -26.28 -12.14 8.62
C SER A 462 -25.63 -10.78 8.71
N THR A 463 -26.30 -9.77 8.20
CA THR A 463 -25.96 -8.35 8.34
C THR A 463 -27.05 -7.58 9.09
N ASP A 464 -28.06 -8.31 9.58
CA ASP A 464 -29.21 -7.73 10.26
C ASP A 464 -28.82 -7.06 11.57
N ASN A 465 -29.47 -5.97 11.89
CA ASN A 465 -29.35 -5.32 13.18
C ASN A 465 -29.90 -6.18 14.31
N PRO A 466 -29.38 -6.03 15.53
CA PRO A 466 -29.96 -6.66 16.70
C PRO A 466 -31.45 -6.36 16.82
N ALA A 467 -32.23 -7.42 17.09
CA ALA A 467 -33.65 -7.28 17.34
C ALA A 467 -33.88 -6.30 18.52
N LYS A 468 -34.92 -5.47 18.41
CA LYS A 468 -35.34 -4.55 19.47
C LYS A 468 -36.66 -5.01 20.08
N ALA A 469 -36.70 -5.08 21.39
CA ALA A 469 -37.93 -5.43 22.13
C ALA A 469 -38.10 -4.58 23.40
N ASN A 470 -39.32 -4.44 23.85
CA ASN A 470 -39.57 -3.91 25.16
C ASN A 470 -39.16 -4.97 26.23
N LEU A 471 -37.99 -4.76 26.84
CA LEU A 471 -37.43 -5.66 27.84
C LEU A 471 -37.93 -5.36 29.27
N SER A 472 -39.04 -4.62 29.39
CA SER A 472 -39.61 -4.20 30.65
C SER A 472 -38.79 -3.13 31.40
N THR A 473 -39.03 -2.94 32.68
CA THR A 473 -38.34 -1.97 33.54
C THR A 473 -37.88 -2.65 34.82
N GLY A 474 -36.94 -2.07 35.54
CA GLY A 474 -36.48 -2.53 36.80
C GLY A 474 -35.87 -3.93 36.78
N ALA A 475 -36.12 -4.70 37.84
CA ALA A 475 -35.62 -6.07 37.97
C ALA A 475 -36.03 -6.97 36.79
N ALA A 476 -37.21 -6.77 36.23
CA ALA A 476 -37.66 -7.53 35.04
C ALA A 476 -36.82 -7.19 33.80
N CYS A 477 -36.33 -5.95 33.64
CA CYS A 477 -35.43 -5.58 32.57
C CYS A 477 -34.09 -6.31 32.70
N ILE A 478 -33.49 -6.32 33.91
CA ILE A 478 -32.22 -7.03 34.14
C ILE A 478 -32.37 -8.52 33.91
N LYS A 479 -33.43 -9.15 34.37
CA LYS A 479 -33.77 -10.54 34.07
C LYS A 479 -33.81 -10.80 32.56
N ASN A 480 -34.48 -9.91 31.80
CA ASN A 480 -34.58 -10.05 30.34
C ASN A 480 -33.25 -9.81 29.63
N TYR A 481 -32.35 -8.98 30.16
CA TYR A 481 -31.00 -8.82 29.66
C TYR A 481 -30.20 -10.13 29.76
N ILE A 482 -30.33 -10.88 30.83
CA ILE A 482 -29.69 -12.19 31.00
C ILE A 482 -30.27 -13.19 29.99
N LEU A 483 -31.60 -13.26 29.88
CA LEU A 483 -32.29 -14.21 28.98
C LEU A 483 -32.11 -13.92 27.50
N LYS A 484 -31.83 -12.64 27.14
CA LYS A 484 -31.80 -12.14 25.76
C LYS A 484 -30.58 -11.27 25.51
N PRO A 485 -29.37 -11.83 25.57
CA PRO A 485 -28.14 -11.05 25.45
C PRO A 485 -27.99 -10.35 24.09
N ASN A 486 -28.62 -10.86 23.03
CA ASN A 486 -28.59 -10.33 21.67
C ASN A 486 -29.81 -9.47 21.26
N VAL A 487 -30.66 -9.08 22.22
CA VAL A 487 -31.82 -8.20 21.95
C VAL A 487 -31.62 -6.84 22.60
N MET A 488 -31.70 -5.79 21.82
CA MET A 488 -31.62 -4.39 22.31
C MET A 488 -32.93 -3.93 22.95
N HIS A 489 -32.85 -3.01 23.89
CA HIS A 489 -34.04 -2.39 24.43
C HIS A 489 -34.72 -1.44 23.43
N ALA A 490 -36.01 -1.54 23.26
CA ALA A 490 -36.77 -0.78 22.28
C ALA A 490 -36.92 0.73 22.60
N THR A 491 -36.69 1.13 23.83
CA THR A 491 -36.91 2.52 24.29
C THR A 491 -35.71 3.06 25.05
N ASN A 492 -35.23 4.23 24.64
CA ASN A 492 -34.07 4.92 25.20
C ASN A 492 -34.42 5.81 26.38
N THR A 493 -35.32 5.42 27.30
CA THR A 493 -35.62 6.23 28.46
C THR A 493 -34.76 5.77 29.64
N ALA A 494 -33.91 6.69 30.14
CA ALA A 494 -33.00 6.48 31.27
C ALA A 494 -33.71 5.94 32.55
N ASP A 495 -34.99 6.21 32.70
CA ASP A 495 -35.81 5.80 33.82
C ASP A 495 -36.07 4.30 33.92
N LYS A 496 -35.61 3.52 32.93
CA LYS A 496 -35.90 2.08 32.79
C LYS A 496 -34.74 1.15 33.11
N LEU A 497 -33.53 1.72 33.24
CA LEU A 497 -32.32 0.96 33.50
C LEU A 497 -31.95 1.01 34.98
N PHE A 498 -31.73 -0.14 35.60
CA PHE A 498 -31.06 -0.20 36.89
C PHE A 498 -29.56 -0.14 36.71
N LEU A 499 -28.94 0.90 37.25
CA LEU A 499 -27.52 1.20 37.08
C LEU A 499 -26.65 0.77 38.26
N ASN A 500 -27.15 -0.07 39.14
CA ASN A 500 -26.55 -0.22 40.46
C ASN A 500 -25.26 -1.02 40.52
N LEU A 501 -25.22 -2.24 40.01
CA LEU A 501 -24.07 -3.12 40.24
C LEU A 501 -22.98 -3.04 39.18
N TRP A 502 -23.32 -2.63 37.99
CA TRP A 502 -22.36 -2.52 36.90
C TRP A 502 -21.46 -1.29 37.03
N SER A 503 -21.95 -0.20 37.66
CA SER A 503 -21.19 1.05 37.78
C SER A 503 -20.52 1.22 39.14
N ALA A 504 -20.92 0.48 40.15
CA ALA A 504 -20.42 0.67 41.54
C ALA A 504 -19.19 -0.18 41.90
N ASN A 505 -18.88 -1.20 41.11
CA ASN A 505 -17.84 -2.22 41.43
C ASN A 505 -16.87 -2.50 40.28
N ASN A 506 -16.79 -1.64 39.29
CA ASN A 506 -15.77 -1.69 38.22
C ASN A 506 -14.64 -0.74 38.54
#